data_0b58c87190ba0f8009130a5eebcfdce8
#
_entry.id   0b58c87190ba0f8009130a5eebcfdce8
#
_cell.length_a   1.000
_cell.length_b   1.000
_cell.length_c   1.000
_cell.angle_alpha   90.00
_cell.angle_beta   90.00
_cell.angle_gamma   90.00
#
_symmetry.space_group_name_H-M   'P 1'
#
loop_
_entity.id
_entity.type
_entity.pdbx_description
1 polymer ?
#
loop_
_entity_poly.entity_id
_entity_poly.type
_entity_poly.pdbx_seq_one_letter_code
_entity_poly.pdbx_strand_id
1 'polypeptide(L)'
;MSKINRYNFIKKMYPEYLILLVSKNSYTSFYLDKLIYSYYLDKVFKLNINYIILDGLDIIKKVEFSNNKYYYYSKLVLIKEVICK
;
A
#
# COMPACT_ATOMS: atom_id res chain seq x y z
N MET A 1 -6.52 8.01 15.18
CA MET A 1 -7.37 7.61 14.04
C MET A 1 -7.38 6.10 13.95
N SER A 2 -8.54 5.49 13.80
CA SER A 2 -8.66 4.04 13.66
C SER A 2 -8.07 3.54 12.35
N LYS A 3 -7.80 2.23 12.27
CA LYS A 3 -7.28 1.64 11.05
C LYS A 3 -8.20 1.84 9.86
N ILE A 4 -9.51 1.66 10.05
CA ILE A 4 -10.47 1.83 8.96
C ILE A 4 -10.54 3.29 8.50
N ASN A 5 -10.41 4.24 9.41
CA ASN A 5 -10.42 5.66 9.04
C ASN A 5 -9.15 6.03 8.26
N ARG A 6 -8.01 5.49 8.65
CA ARG A 6 -6.76 5.68 7.89
C ARG A 6 -6.85 5.06 6.50
N TYR A 7 -7.40 3.86 6.42
CA TYR A 7 -7.64 3.20 5.14
C TYR A 7 -8.52 4.07 4.24
N ASN A 8 -9.65 4.52 4.76
CA ASN A 8 -10.60 5.33 3.98
C ASN A 8 -9.99 6.64 3.51
N PHE A 9 -9.20 7.28 4.37
CA PHE A 9 -8.52 8.53 4.03
C PHE A 9 -7.58 8.35 2.83
N ILE A 10 -6.75 7.32 2.86
CA ILE A 10 -5.80 7.06 1.78
C ILE A 10 -6.50 6.52 0.54
N LYS A 11 -7.48 5.62 0.71
CA LYS A 11 -8.23 5.06 -0.42
C LYS A 11 -8.96 6.13 -1.22
N LYS A 12 -9.42 7.17 -0.55
CA LYS A 12 -10.08 8.30 -1.20
C LYS A 12 -9.13 9.06 -2.13
N MET A 13 -7.86 9.18 -1.74
CA MET A 13 -6.83 9.84 -2.56
C MET A 13 -6.28 8.92 -3.65
N TYR A 14 -6.23 7.63 -3.38
CA TYR A 14 -5.64 6.64 -4.28
C TYR A 14 -6.61 5.47 -4.51
N PRO A 15 -7.76 5.72 -5.16
CA PRO A 15 -8.82 4.70 -5.25
C PRO A 15 -8.43 3.47 -6.05
N GLU A 16 -7.44 3.57 -6.93
CA GLU A 16 -7.00 2.46 -7.77
C GLU A 16 -5.87 1.65 -7.16
N TYR A 17 -5.43 2.03 -5.96
CA TYR A 17 -4.35 1.33 -5.28
C TYR A 17 -4.94 0.35 -4.26
N LEU A 18 -4.33 -0.82 -4.18
CA LEU A 18 -4.55 -1.72 -3.04
C LEU A 18 -3.89 -1.10 -1.83
N ILE A 19 -4.65 -0.88 -0.76
CA ILE A 19 -4.15 -0.23 0.45
C ILE A 19 -3.96 -1.27 1.54
N LEU A 20 -2.74 -1.39 2.04
CA LEU A 20 -2.38 -2.29 3.13
C LEU A 20 -1.85 -1.47 4.30
N LEU A 21 -2.29 -1.81 5.51
CA LEU A 21 -1.83 -1.15 6.74
C LEU A 21 -0.96 -2.12 7.53
N VAL A 22 0.20 -1.65 7.96
CA VAL A 22 1.09 -2.45 8.80
C VAL A 22 0.39 -2.76 10.12
N SER A 23 0.41 -4.01 10.52
CA SER A 23 -0.18 -4.51 11.76
C SER A 23 0.69 -5.61 12.32
N LYS A 24 1.43 -5.34 13.38
CA LYS A 24 2.34 -6.29 14.02
C LYS A 24 3.17 -7.08 13.00
N ASN A 25 2.83 -8.35 12.75
CA ASN A 25 3.59 -9.23 11.87
C ASN A 25 2.93 -9.44 10.51
N SER A 26 1.92 -8.64 10.18
CA SER A 26 1.17 -8.79 8.93
C SER A 26 0.60 -7.47 8.47
N TYR A 27 -0.28 -7.52 7.48
CA TYR A 27 -1.00 -6.36 6.98
C TYR A 27 -2.48 -6.50 7.26
N THR A 28 -3.13 -5.38 7.49
CA THR A 28 -4.58 -5.28 7.61
C THR A 28 -5.11 -4.48 6.43
N SER A 29 -6.26 -4.87 5.91
CA SER A 29 -6.95 -4.11 4.88
C SER A 29 -8.46 -4.20 5.07
N PHE A 30 -9.23 -3.56 4.17
CA PHE A 30 -10.67 -3.46 4.31
C PHE A 30 -11.35 -3.61 2.95
N TYR A 31 -12.63 -4.02 3.00
CA TYR A 31 -13.49 -4.15 1.84
C TYR A 31 -12.88 -5.05 0.77
N LEU A 32 -12.91 -4.65 -0.48
CA LEU A 32 -12.37 -5.45 -1.59
C LEU A 32 -10.87 -5.69 -1.43
N ASP A 33 -10.13 -4.70 -0.95
CA ASP A 33 -8.69 -4.85 -0.75
C ASP A 33 -8.39 -5.95 0.28
N LYS A 34 -9.21 -6.07 1.32
CA LYS A 34 -9.10 -7.14 2.30
C LYS A 34 -9.32 -8.52 1.65
N LEU A 35 -10.31 -8.63 0.78
CA LEU A 35 -10.58 -9.88 0.07
C LEU A 35 -9.41 -10.28 -0.82
N ILE A 36 -8.86 -9.33 -1.55
CA ILE A 36 -7.71 -9.57 -2.43
C ILE A 36 -6.52 -10.01 -1.59
N TYR A 37 -6.19 -9.30 -0.52
CA TYR A 37 -5.05 -9.66 0.32
C TYR A 37 -5.26 -11.01 1.01
N SER A 38 -6.47 -11.29 1.49
CA SER A 38 -6.78 -12.58 2.13
C SER A 38 -6.60 -13.75 1.18
N TYR A 39 -6.87 -13.54 -0.10
CA TYR A 39 -6.72 -14.58 -1.12
C TYR A 39 -5.25 -14.81 -1.50
N TYR A 40 -4.53 -13.73 -1.78
CA TYR A 40 -3.16 -13.81 -2.31
C TYR A 40 -2.08 -13.79 -1.23
N LEU A 41 -2.36 -13.23 -0.05
CA LEU A 41 -1.38 -13.00 1.01
C LEU A 41 -0.17 -12.26 0.43
N ASP A 42 1.04 -12.71 0.78
CA ASP A 42 2.27 -12.05 0.31
C ASP A 42 2.50 -12.18 -1.19
N LYS A 43 1.78 -13.06 -1.87
CA LYS A 43 1.84 -13.15 -3.33
C LYS A 43 1.26 -11.91 -4.00
N VAL A 44 0.48 -11.12 -3.29
CA VAL A 44 -0.09 -9.88 -3.82
C VAL A 44 0.99 -8.94 -4.34
N PHE A 45 2.17 -8.96 -3.74
CA PHE A 45 3.29 -8.10 -4.15
C PHE A 45 3.90 -8.52 -5.49
N LYS A 46 3.55 -9.68 -6.00
CA LYS A 46 3.99 -10.17 -7.31
C LYS A 46 2.95 -9.97 -8.39
N LEU A 47 1.78 -9.45 -8.02
CA LEU A 47 0.73 -9.14 -8.99
C LEU A 47 1.06 -7.82 -9.69
N ASN A 48 0.52 -7.68 -10.90
CA ASN A 48 0.70 -6.47 -11.70
C ASN A 48 -0.34 -5.43 -11.28
N ILE A 49 -0.27 -4.98 -10.03
CA ILE A 49 -1.22 -4.03 -9.47
C ILE A 49 -0.50 -2.91 -8.74
N ASN A 50 -1.15 -1.77 -8.65
CA ASN A 50 -0.70 -0.68 -7.83
C ASN A 50 -1.04 -0.97 -6.37
N TYR A 51 -0.11 -0.71 -5.46
CA TYR A 51 -0.40 -0.85 -4.03
C TYR A 51 0.35 0.17 -3.19
N ILE A 52 -0.19 0.43 -2.02
CA ILE A 52 0.38 1.33 -1.02
C ILE A 52 0.41 0.60 0.32
N ILE A 53 1.52 0.73 1.02
CA ILE A 53 1.66 0.25 2.39
C ILE A 53 1.73 1.45 3.32
N LEU A 54 0.85 1.46 4.33
CA LEU A 54 0.80 2.48 5.38
C LEU A 54 1.36 1.95 6.68
N ASP A 55 2.15 2.77 7.35
CA ASP A 55 2.52 2.56 8.74
C ASP A 55 2.06 3.78 9.52
N GLY A 56 1.04 3.60 10.37
CA GLY A 56 0.36 4.76 10.92
C GLY A 56 -0.32 5.57 9.82
N LEU A 57 0.03 6.85 9.72
CA LEU A 57 -0.43 7.74 8.65
C LEU A 57 0.59 7.89 7.53
N ASP A 58 1.74 7.23 7.66
CA ASP A 58 2.83 7.39 6.70
C ASP A 58 2.72 6.37 5.57
N ILE A 59 2.87 6.84 4.35
CA ILE A 59 3.04 5.95 3.20
C ILE A 59 4.51 5.53 3.20
N ILE A 60 4.77 4.27 3.54
CA ILE A 60 6.13 3.76 3.59
C ILE A 60 6.54 3.09 2.29
N LYS A 61 5.58 2.74 1.45
CA LYS A 61 5.86 2.17 0.14
C LYS A 61 4.69 2.45 -0.79
N LYS A 62 4.99 2.88 -2.01
CA LYS A 62 4.00 3.09 -3.06
C LYS A 62 4.55 2.49 -4.34
N VAL A 63 3.81 1.58 -4.95
CA VAL A 63 4.21 0.90 -6.17
C VAL A 63 3.21 1.21 -7.26
N GLU A 64 3.70 1.71 -8.38
CA GLU A 64 2.91 1.96 -9.58
C GLU A 64 3.41 1.01 -10.67
N PHE A 65 2.70 -0.08 -10.86
CA PHE A 65 3.15 -1.11 -11.78
C PHE A 65 3.19 -0.62 -13.24
N SER A 66 2.18 0.14 -13.63
CA SER A 66 2.08 0.63 -15.02
C SER A 66 3.27 1.47 -15.45
N ASN A 67 3.95 2.11 -14.49
CA ASN A 67 5.12 2.96 -14.73
C ASN A 67 6.41 2.29 -14.33
N ASN A 68 6.38 1.07 -13.84
CA ASN A 68 7.54 0.36 -13.30
C ASN A 68 8.30 1.18 -12.26
N LYS A 69 7.56 1.87 -11.38
CA LYS A 69 8.15 2.77 -10.39
C LYS A 69 7.81 2.35 -8.98
N TYR A 70 8.81 2.42 -8.12
CA TYR A 70 8.67 2.19 -6.70
C TYR A 70 9.01 3.47 -5.96
N TYR A 71 8.11 3.92 -5.09
CA TYR A 71 8.33 5.09 -4.26
C TYR A 71 8.44 4.65 -2.81
N TYR A 72 9.54 4.99 -2.18
CA TYR A 72 9.80 4.70 -0.77
C TYR A 72 9.78 5.99 0.01
N TYR A 73 9.02 6.00 1.08
CA TYR A 73 8.87 7.17 1.93
C TYR A 73 9.30 6.83 3.34
N SER A 74 10.01 7.77 4.00
CA SER A 74 10.16 7.77 5.45
C SER A 74 9.05 8.64 6.03
N LYS A 75 9.00 8.72 7.37
CA LYS A 75 8.03 9.59 8.03
C LYS A 75 8.15 11.05 7.63
N LEU A 76 9.29 11.46 7.12
CA LEU A 76 9.59 12.86 6.87
C LEU A 76 9.80 13.17 5.40
N VAL A 77 10.34 12.26 4.62
CA VAL A 77 10.84 12.57 3.28
C VAL A 77 10.67 11.38 2.34
N LEU A 78 10.39 11.67 1.08
CA LEU A 78 10.54 10.70 0.01
C LEU A 78 12.00 10.26 -0.04
N ILE A 79 12.24 8.97 0.19
CA ILE A 79 13.60 8.45 0.23
C ILE A 79 14.15 8.31 -1.19
N LYS A 80 13.38 7.63 -2.04
CA LYS A 80 13.93 7.24 -3.34
C LYS A 80 12.83 6.81 -4.30
N GLU A 81 12.99 7.19 -5.55
CA GLU A 81 12.28 6.61 -6.66
C GLU A 81 13.19 5.57 -7.33
N VAL A 82 12.67 4.37 -7.53
CA VAL A 82 13.42 3.30 -8.16
C VAL A 82 12.67 2.83 -9.39
N ILE A 83 13.35 2.81 -10.52
CA ILE A 83 12.77 2.30 -11.77
C ILE A 83 13.05 0.81 -11.83
N CYS A 84 11.98 0.03 -11.98
CA CYS A 84 12.08 -1.42 -12.13
C CYS A 84 12.48 -1.73 -13.59
N LYS A 85 13.53 -2.46 -13.74
CA LYS A 85 13.99 -2.91 -15.06
C LYS A 85 13.57 -4.33 -15.33
#